data_a6d084372f8b0b7c5101d1fb513c2101
#
_entry.id   a6d084372f8b0b7c5101d1fb513c2101
#
_cell.length_a   1.000
_cell.length_b   1.000
_cell.length_c   1.000
_cell.angle_alpha   90.00
_cell.angle_beta   90.00
_cell.angle_gamma   90.00
#
_symmetry.space_group_name_H-M   'P 1'
#
loop_
_entity.id
_entity.type
_entity.pdbx_description
1 polymer ?
#
loop_
_entity_poly.entity_id
_entity_poly.type
_entity_poly.pdbx_seq_one_letter_code
_entity_poly.pdbx_strand_id
1 'polypeptide(L)'
;MSAVLNQERQRAGRTPRSPQRPPTLSPAQSKTLIRVAFRTPGVLIAICTTVVLVTLVSANSDLTGTFGAIAGLWFAVHHVPLSIAGTSLGVLPLLPTLVLAVVVARGVARTVTEAPTRRECGLVFGAAVLGPLFVTALALAVAADASAVIGLDSPHALLAFAWVGGVHAVSAAIGVAVGTWNSEAMVARSPQWSRRVVTPTVRAGSVLVAGSGAIVAASMVASWSTMDALLATERKNASAVAS
;
A
#
# COMPACT_ATOMS: atom_id res chain seq x y z
N MET A 1 -67.79 11.88 -1.27
CA MET A 1 -67.24 12.58 -2.44
C MET A 1 -66.04 13.46 -2.12
N SER A 2 -65.88 13.99 -0.92
CA SER A 2 -64.76 14.89 -0.54
C SER A 2 -63.42 14.21 -0.35
N ALA A 3 -63.33 12.92 -0.03
CA ALA A 3 -62.08 12.22 0.21
C ALA A 3 -61.26 11.94 -1.07
N VAL A 4 -61.93 11.73 -2.19
CA VAL A 4 -61.28 11.46 -3.50
C VAL A 4 -60.61 12.73 -4.05
N LEU A 5 -61.24 13.87 -3.89
CA LEU A 5 -60.70 15.15 -4.35
C LEU A 5 -59.45 15.58 -3.56
N ASN A 6 -59.32 15.20 -2.30
CA ASN A 6 -58.10 15.47 -1.50
C ASN A 6 -56.91 14.58 -1.91
N GLN A 7 -57.19 13.32 -2.33
CA GLN A 7 -56.13 12.43 -2.80
C GLN A 7 -55.52 12.86 -4.14
N GLU A 8 -56.36 13.40 -5.05
CA GLU A 8 -55.87 13.93 -6.32
C GLU A 8 -55.06 15.21 -6.16
N ARG A 9 -55.43 16.10 -5.24
CA ARG A 9 -54.62 17.28 -4.90
C ARG A 9 -53.25 16.93 -4.31
N GLN A 10 -53.17 15.87 -3.50
CA GLN A 10 -51.86 15.41 -2.97
C GLN A 10 -51.00 14.74 -4.04
N ARG A 11 -51.59 14.14 -5.07
CA ARG A 11 -50.82 13.60 -6.21
C ARG A 11 -50.32 14.69 -7.17
N ALA A 12 -51.12 15.73 -7.39
CA ALA A 12 -50.76 16.87 -8.26
C ALA A 12 -49.66 17.74 -7.67
N GLY A 13 -49.44 17.74 -6.34
CA GLY A 13 -48.37 18.48 -5.65
C GLY A 13 -47.02 17.77 -5.61
N ARG A 14 -46.91 16.53 -6.11
CA ARG A 14 -45.57 15.89 -6.25
C ARG A 14 -44.92 16.38 -7.54
N THR A 15 -44.21 17.50 -7.44
CA THR A 15 -43.23 17.89 -8.47
C THR A 15 -42.34 16.69 -8.79
N PRO A 16 -42.15 16.33 -10.09
CA PRO A 16 -41.22 15.28 -10.47
C PRO A 16 -39.87 15.66 -9.88
N ARG A 17 -39.30 14.79 -9.00
CA ARG A 17 -37.93 14.99 -8.54
C ARG A 17 -37.04 15.03 -9.79
N SER A 18 -36.52 16.21 -10.09
CA SER A 18 -35.51 16.37 -11.12
C SER A 18 -34.45 15.31 -10.91
N PRO A 19 -33.99 14.58 -11.95
CA PRO A 19 -32.92 13.61 -11.82
C PRO A 19 -31.75 14.31 -11.15
N GLN A 20 -31.49 13.96 -9.88
CA GLN A 20 -30.36 14.51 -9.14
C GLN A 20 -29.11 14.09 -9.89
N ARG A 21 -28.45 15.06 -10.53
CA ARG A 21 -27.10 14.82 -11.10
C ARG A 21 -26.25 14.15 -10.02
N PRO A 22 -25.53 13.06 -10.37
CA PRO A 22 -24.61 12.45 -9.40
C PRO A 22 -23.70 13.58 -8.86
N PRO A 23 -23.51 13.64 -7.55
CA PRO A 23 -22.73 14.70 -6.94
C PRO A 23 -21.30 14.64 -7.49
N THR A 24 -20.92 15.63 -8.26
CA THR A 24 -19.58 15.80 -8.81
C THR A 24 -18.60 16.08 -7.66
N LEU A 25 -17.39 15.50 -7.75
CA LEU A 25 -16.33 15.78 -6.78
C LEU A 25 -15.93 17.26 -6.88
N SER A 26 -15.74 17.91 -5.75
CA SER A 26 -15.16 19.26 -5.76
C SER A 26 -13.69 19.22 -6.18
N PRO A 27 -13.13 20.30 -6.73
CA PRO A 27 -11.69 20.35 -7.06
C PRO A 27 -10.78 20.06 -5.88
N ALA A 28 -11.15 20.48 -4.68
CA ALA A 28 -10.42 20.21 -3.45
C ALA A 28 -10.43 18.72 -3.09
N GLN A 29 -11.59 18.06 -3.20
CA GLN A 29 -11.72 16.62 -2.98
C GLN A 29 -10.90 15.83 -4.00
N SER A 30 -10.96 16.18 -5.29
CA SER A 30 -10.17 15.54 -6.34
C SER A 30 -8.67 15.65 -6.05
N LYS A 31 -8.17 16.82 -5.67
CA LYS A 31 -6.77 17.05 -5.29
C LYS A 31 -6.35 16.19 -4.09
N THR A 32 -7.22 16.07 -3.10
CA THR A 32 -6.97 15.22 -1.92
C THR A 32 -6.89 13.74 -2.30
N LEU A 33 -7.81 13.25 -3.11
CA LEU A 33 -7.83 11.85 -3.57
C LEU A 33 -6.60 11.52 -4.42
N ILE A 34 -6.19 12.39 -5.34
CA ILE A 34 -4.96 12.23 -6.12
C ILE A 34 -3.73 12.16 -5.21
N ARG A 35 -3.68 13.04 -4.20
CA ARG A 35 -2.58 13.01 -3.21
C ARG A 35 -2.56 11.70 -2.43
N VAL A 36 -3.70 11.19 -2.00
CA VAL A 36 -3.81 9.90 -1.29
C VAL A 36 -3.37 8.75 -2.21
N ALA A 37 -3.81 8.75 -3.47
CA ALA A 37 -3.51 7.72 -4.45
C ALA A 37 -2.00 7.63 -4.77
N PHE A 38 -1.32 8.76 -4.94
CA PHE A 38 0.02 8.77 -5.53
C PHE A 38 1.16 9.19 -4.59
N ARG A 39 0.87 9.75 -3.42
CA ARG A 39 1.92 10.18 -2.49
C ARG A 39 2.77 9.01 -2.01
N THR A 40 2.14 7.96 -1.49
CA THR A 40 2.87 6.80 -0.94
C THR A 40 3.55 5.99 -2.03
N PRO A 41 2.89 5.61 -3.14
CA PRO A 41 3.57 4.94 -4.25
C PRO A 41 4.71 5.76 -4.83
N GLY A 42 4.53 7.06 -5.00
CA GLY A 42 5.56 7.95 -5.55
C GLY A 42 6.80 8.01 -4.65
N VAL A 43 6.62 8.14 -3.33
CA VAL A 43 7.75 8.11 -2.37
C VAL A 43 8.43 6.75 -2.40
N LEU A 44 7.66 5.65 -2.44
CA LEU A 44 8.24 4.30 -2.49
C LEU A 44 9.05 4.08 -3.78
N ILE A 45 8.53 4.50 -4.94
CA ILE A 45 9.28 4.42 -6.20
C ILE A 45 10.57 5.25 -6.11
N ALA A 46 10.52 6.45 -5.55
CA ALA A 46 11.74 7.27 -5.38
C ALA A 46 12.76 6.56 -4.50
N ILE A 47 12.34 5.91 -3.41
CA ILE A 47 13.23 5.10 -2.57
C ILE A 47 13.77 3.90 -3.36
N CYS A 48 12.93 3.14 -4.05
CA CYS A 48 13.37 2.01 -4.88
C CYS A 48 14.40 2.46 -5.94
N THR A 49 14.13 3.56 -6.63
CA THR A 49 15.05 4.14 -7.62
C THR A 49 16.38 4.51 -6.98
N THR A 50 16.36 5.18 -5.83
CA THR A 50 17.59 5.56 -5.12
C THR A 50 18.39 4.33 -4.71
N VAL A 51 17.76 3.32 -4.13
CA VAL A 51 18.42 2.07 -3.72
C VAL A 51 19.05 1.38 -4.93
N VAL A 52 18.30 1.21 -6.02
CA VAL A 52 18.81 0.55 -7.23
C VAL A 52 20.00 1.33 -7.82
N LEU A 53 19.87 2.64 -7.98
CA LEU A 53 20.96 3.46 -8.54
C LEU A 53 22.21 3.42 -7.67
N VAL A 54 22.07 3.57 -6.35
CA VAL A 54 23.21 3.47 -5.42
C VAL A 54 23.87 2.10 -5.52
N THR A 55 23.08 1.03 -5.60
CA THR A 55 23.62 -0.33 -5.72
C THR A 55 24.38 -0.52 -7.04
N LEU A 56 23.81 -0.09 -8.17
CA LEU A 56 24.47 -0.21 -9.49
C LEU A 56 25.76 0.60 -9.55
N VAL A 57 25.74 1.85 -9.07
CA VAL A 57 26.93 2.71 -9.03
C VAL A 57 28.00 2.10 -8.12
N SER A 58 27.64 1.61 -6.93
CA SER A 58 28.58 0.98 -5.99
C SER A 58 29.17 -0.32 -6.52
N ALA A 59 28.42 -1.06 -7.34
CA ALA A 59 28.88 -2.27 -8.00
C ALA A 59 29.67 -2.01 -9.29
N ASN A 60 29.84 -0.76 -9.69
CA ASN A 60 30.42 -0.35 -10.98
C ASN A 60 29.76 -1.06 -12.17
N SER A 61 28.47 -1.30 -12.06
CA SER A 61 27.65 -1.93 -13.10
C SER A 61 27.09 -0.88 -14.06
N ASP A 62 26.82 -1.29 -15.29
CA ASP A 62 26.09 -0.43 -16.22
C ASP A 62 24.63 -0.20 -15.77
N LEU A 63 23.94 0.73 -16.42
CA LEU A 63 22.56 1.07 -16.09
C LEU A 63 21.53 0.20 -16.82
N THR A 64 21.99 -0.83 -17.54
CA THR A 64 21.11 -1.74 -18.25
C THR A 64 20.24 -2.52 -17.26
N GLY A 65 18.94 -2.57 -17.50
CA GLY A 65 18.00 -3.25 -16.60
C GLY A 65 17.58 -2.46 -15.35
N THR A 66 18.01 -1.20 -15.17
CA THR A 66 17.66 -0.35 -14.02
C THR A 66 16.14 -0.33 -13.76
N PHE A 67 15.33 -0.13 -14.80
CA PHE A 67 13.88 -0.08 -14.64
C PHE A 67 13.29 -1.42 -14.20
N GLY A 68 13.82 -2.53 -14.70
CA GLY A 68 13.44 -3.87 -14.26
C GLY A 68 13.80 -4.13 -12.80
N ALA A 69 15.00 -3.68 -12.37
CA ALA A 69 15.39 -3.78 -10.97
C ALA A 69 14.51 -2.94 -10.04
N ILE A 70 14.08 -1.73 -10.47
CA ILE A 70 13.13 -0.88 -9.73
C ILE A 70 11.78 -1.60 -9.63
N ALA A 71 11.27 -2.16 -10.73
CA ALA A 71 10.03 -2.93 -10.74
C ALA A 71 10.14 -4.18 -9.84
N GLY A 72 11.25 -4.91 -9.90
CA GLY A 72 11.53 -6.05 -9.01
C GLY A 72 11.51 -5.66 -7.54
N LEU A 73 12.16 -4.55 -7.17
CA LEU A 73 12.14 -4.04 -5.80
C LEU A 73 10.75 -3.58 -5.36
N TRP A 74 9.96 -2.97 -6.26
CA TRP A 74 8.54 -2.68 -6.01
C TRP A 74 7.76 -3.93 -5.63
N PHE A 75 7.91 -5.01 -6.39
CA PHE A 75 7.24 -6.28 -6.12
C PHE A 75 7.76 -6.93 -4.83
N ALA A 76 9.06 -6.89 -4.58
CA ALA A 76 9.66 -7.43 -3.36
C ALA A 76 9.11 -6.78 -2.09
N VAL A 77 8.96 -5.45 -2.08
CA VAL A 77 8.37 -4.71 -0.94
C VAL A 77 6.92 -5.13 -0.68
N HIS A 78 6.21 -5.56 -1.69
CA HIS A 78 4.81 -6.02 -1.56
C HIS A 78 4.68 -7.54 -1.40
N HIS A 79 5.77 -8.27 -1.20
CA HIS A 79 5.78 -9.74 -1.10
C HIS A 79 5.19 -10.48 -2.30
N VAL A 80 5.23 -9.88 -3.49
CA VAL A 80 4.89 -10.60 -4.70
C VAL A 80 5.92 -11.70 -4.91
N PRO A 81 5.51 -12.97 -5.14
CA PRO A 81 6.44 -14.04 -5.44
C PRO A 81 7.28 -13.71 -6.68
N LEU A 82 8.60 -13.71 -6.51
CA LEU A 82 9.57 -13.43 -7.55
C LEU A 82 10.47 -14.64 -7.76
N SER A 83 10.95 -14.82 -8.98
CA SER A 83 12.00 -15.78 -9.32
C SER A 83 13.07 -15.09 -10.20
N ILE A 84 14.30 -15.55 -10.04
CA ILE A 84 15.46 -15.12 -10.85
C ILE A 84 16.04 -16.37 -11.48
N ALA A 85 16.08 -16.42 -12.80
CA ALA A 85 16.55 -17.56 -13.58
C ALA A 85 15.91 -18.89 -13.13
N GLY A 86 14.60 -18.89 -12.90
CA GLY A 86 13.83 -20.06 -12.45
C GLY A 86 13.96 -20.41 -10.95
N THR A 87 14.79 -19.69 -10.19
CA THR A 87 14.93 -19.90 -8.74
C THR A 87 14.04 -18.93 -7.98
N SER A 88 13.12 -19.46 -7.16
CA SER A 88 12.21 -18.63 -6.37
C SER A 88 12.96 -17.92 -5.23
N LEU A 89 12.70 -16.63 -5.07
CA LEU A 89 13.16 -15.85 -3.92
C LEU A 89 12.26 -16.17 -2.72
N GLY A 90 12.67 -17.15 -1.92
CA GLY A 90 11.82 -17.73 -0.85
C GLY A 90 11.61 -16.85 0.38
N VAL A 91 12.49 -15.86 0.62
CA VAL A 91 12.40 -15.02 1.83
C VAL A 91 12.56 -13.55 1.46
N LEU A 92 11.45 -12.83 1.46
CA LEU A 92 11.45 -11.37 1.29
C LEU A 92 11.34 -10.70 2.67
N PRO A 93 12.06 -9.59 2.91
CA PRO A 93 12.05 -8.92 4.21
C PRO A 93 10.68 -8.30 4.50
N LEU A 94 10.06 -8.67 5.62
CA LEU A 94 8.75 -8.16 6.08
C LEU A 94 8.78 -6.69 6.50
N LEU A 95 9.93 -6.20 6.95
CA LEU A 95 10.04 -4.85 7.51
C LEU A 95 9.61 -3.74 6.55
N PRO A 96 10.06 -3.71 5.27
CA PRO A 96 9.61 -2.69 4.32
C PRO A 96 8.09 -2.68 4.13
N THR A 97 7.46 -3.86 4.05
CA THR A 97 6.02 -4.00 3.91
C THR A 97 5.27 -3.48 5.13
N LEU A 98 5.75 -3.77 6.35
CA LEU A 98 5.16 -3.26 7.58
C LEU A 98 5.28 -1.74 7.68
N VAL A 99 6.44 -1.18 7.34
CA VAL A 99 6.64 0.28 7.29
C VAL A 99 5.67 0.90 6.28
N LEU A 100 5.57 0.34 5.08
CA LEU A 100 4.63 0.77 4.06
C LEU A 100 3.18 0.73 4.58
N ALA A 101 2.76 -0.38 5.19
CA ALA A 101 1.42 -0.55 5.74
C ALA A 101 1.09 0.53 6.79
N VAL A 102 2.04 0.82 7.69
CA VAL A 102 1.88 1.87 8.71
C VAL A 102 1.79 3.25 8.07
N VAL A 103 2.62 3.55 7.07
CA VAL A 103 2.60 4.85 6.37
C VAL A 103 1.27 5.05 5.63
N VAL A 104 0.78 4.02 4.93
CA VAL A 104 -0.53 4.05 4.26
C VAL A 104 -1.65 4.26 5.26
N ALA A 105 -1.71 3.43 6.32
CA ALA A 105 -2.76 3.52 7.35
C ALA A 105 -2.78 4.91 8.01
N ARG A 106 -1.62 5.45 8.38
CA ARG A 106 -1.52 6.82 8.95
C ARG A 106 -1.92 7.91 7.97
N GLY A 107 -1.54 7.76 6.68
CA GLY A 107 -1.92 8.69 5.62
C GLY A 107 -3.43 8.75 5.43
N VAL A 108 -4.08 7.61 5.35
CA VAL A 108 -5.54 7.46 5.24
C VAL A 108 -6.22 7.98 6.50
N ALA A 109 -5.77 7.58 7.70
CA ALA A 109 -6.36 8.02 8.97
C ALA A 109 -6.37 9.56 9.11
N ARG A 110 -5.30 10.23 8.72
CA ARG A 110 -5.22 11.70 8.75
C ARG A 110 -6.18 12.38 7.79
N THR A 111 -6.54 11.72 6.70
CA THR A 111 -7.46 12.26 5.68
C THR A 111 -8.91 12.11 6.11
N VAL A 112 -9.21 11.12 6.95
CA VAL A 112 -10.58 10.71 7.34
C VAL A 112 -11.03 11.33 8.68
N THR A 113 -10.22 12.19 9.33
CA THR A 113 -10.43 12.65 10.72
C THR A 113 -11.60 13.59 10.96
N GLU A 114 -12.15 14.26 9.96
CA GLU A 114 -13.21 15.25 10.14
C GLU A 114 -14.58 14.71 9.75
N ALA A 115 -15.28 14.07 10.69
CA ALA A 115 -16.68 13.59 10.55
C ALA A 115 -17.02 12.99 9.16
N PRO A 116 -16.30 11.97 8.69
CA PRO A 116 -16.37 11.52 7.31
C PRO A 116 -17.69 10.82 7.02
N THR A 117 -18.28 11.11 5.90
CA THR A 117 -19.38 10.33 5.36
C THR A 117 -18.89 8.95 4.88
N ARG A 118 -19.78 7.96 4.83
CA ARG A 118 -19.45 6.62 4.27
C ARG A 118 -18.89 6.71 2.85
N ARG A 119 -19.40 7.67 2.06
CA ARG A 119 -18.94 7.92 0.69
C ARG A 119 -17.51 8.43 0.68
N GLU A 120 -17.17 9.38 1.53
CA GLU A 120 -15.81 9.91 1.64
C GLU A 120 -14.81 8.85 2.08
N CYS A 121 -15.16 8.03 3.08
CA CYS A 121 -14.36 6.88 3.48
C CYS A 121 -14.11 5.93 2.30
N GLY A 122 -15.15 5.61 1.51
CA GLY A 122 -15.04 4.77 0.33
C GLY A 122 -14.15 5.37 -0.76
N LEU A 123 -14.24 6.68 -1.00
CA LEU A 123 -13.40 7.37 -1.98
C LEU A 123 -11.93 7.39 -1.55
N VAL A 124 -11.65 7.68 -0.27
CA VAL A 124 -10.27 7.68 0.25
C VAL A 124 -9.69 6.28 0.24
N PHE A 125 -10.47 5.27 0.65
CA PHE A 125 -10.07 3.86 0.55
C PHE A 125 -9.76 3.47 -0.89
N GLY A 126 -10.68 3.75 -1.83
CA GLY A 126 -10.50 3.46 -3.25
C GLY A 126 -9.25 4.14 -3.82
N ALA A 127 -9.02 5.41 -3.51
CA ALA A 127 -7.83 6.14 -3.95
C ALA A 127 -6.54 5.50 -3.42
N ALA A 128 -6.51 5.10 -2.14
CA ALA A 128 -5.35 4.46 -1.52
C ALA A 128 -5.01 3.08 -2.11
N VAL A 129 -5.98 2.40 -2.72
CA VAL A 129 -5.79 1.10 -3.38
C VAL A 129 -5.50 1.26 -4.87
N LEU A 130 -6.26 2.11 -5.58
CA LEU A 130 -6.15 2.24 -7.03
C LEU A 130 -4.83 2.85 -7.48
N GLY A 131 -4.26 3.79 -6.72
CA GLY A 131 -2.97 4.39 -7.05
C GLY A 131 -1.84 3.34 -7.14
N PRO A 132 -1.60 2.53 -6.09
CA PRO A 132 -0.62 1.45 -6.13
C PRO A 132 -0.91 0.38 -7.19
N LEU A 133 -2.17 0.04 -7.45
CA LEU A 133 -2.52 -0.89 -8.52
C LEU A 133 -2.18 -0.34 -9.90
N PHE A 134 -2.37 0.97 -10.13
CA PHE A 134 -1.92 1.62 -11.35
C PHE A 134 -0.39 1.53 -11.52
N VAL A 135 0.37 1.81 -10.46
CA VAL A 135 1.84 1.65 -10.47
C VAL A 135 2.23 0.19 -10.70
N THR A 136 1.50 -0.77 -10.14
CA THR A 136 1.73 -2.20 -10.36
C THR A 136 1.54 -2.59 -11.83
N ALA A 137 0.54 -2.02 -12.51
CA ALA A 137 0.36 -2.25 -13.95
C ALA A 137 1.56 -1.76 -14.77
N LEU A 138 2.08 -0.56 -14.44
CA LEU A 138 3.29 -0.04 -15.06
C LEU A 138 4.52 -0.90 -14.75
N ALA A 139 4.69 -1.31 -13.50
CA ALA A 139 5.79 -2.17 -13.08
C ALA A 139 5.77 -3.54 -13.78
N LEU A 140 4.59 -4.11 -14.00
CA LEU A 140 4.44 -5.36 -14.77
C LEU A 140 4.86 -5.19 -16.24
N ALA A 141 4.47 -4.08 -16.88
CA ALA A 141 4.87 -3.80 -18.25
C ALA A 141 6.40 -3.67 -18.36
N VAL A 142 7.03 -2.95 -17.43
CA VAL A 142 8.48 -2.79 -17.37
C VAL A 142 9.19 -4.11 -17.06
N ALA A 143 8.67 -4.91 -16.13
CA ALA A 143 9.27 -6.20 -15.77
C ALA A 143 9.24 -7.20 -16.94
N ALA A 144 8.19 -7.20 -17.75
CA ALA A 144 8.09 -8.05 -18.94
C ALA A 144 9.20 -7.72 -19.98
N ASP A 145 9.52 -6.44 -20.14
CA ASP A 145 10.59 -5.99 -21.04
C ASP A 145 11.99 -6.28 -20.47
N ALA A 146 12.16 -6.16 -19.16
CA ALA A 146 13.44 -6.32 -18.49
C ALA A 146 13.83 -7.77 -18.20
N SER A 147 12.93 -8.73 -18.35
CA SER A 147 13.17 -10.14 -18.04
C SER A 147 14.37 -10.73 -18.83
N ALA A 148 14.54 -10.32 -20.07
CA ALA A 148 15.65 -10.74 -20.93
C ALA A 148 17.02 -10.17 -20.50
N VAL A 149 17.03 -9.06 -19.73
CA VAL A 149 18.26 -8.33 -19.38
C VAL A 149 18.80 -8.75 -18.01
N ILE A 150 17.94 -8.89 -17.01
CA ILE A 150 18.34 -9.15 -15.63
C ILE A 150 17.99 -10.55 -15.12
N GLY A 151 17.43 -11.41 -15.98
CA GLY A 151 17.01 -12.76 -15.61
C GLY A 151 15.88 -12.80 -14.57
N LEU A 152 15.21 -11.67 -14.32
CA LEU A 152 14.05 -11.61 -13.45
C LEU A 152 12.84 -12.14 -14.20
N ASP A 153 12.29 -13.27 -13.76
CA ASP A 153 11.08 -13.80 -14.35
C ASP A 153 9.92 -12.85 -14.12
N SER A 154 9.14 -12.60 -15.17
CA SER A 154 7.97 -11.72 -15.04
C SER A 154 6.96 -12.31 -14.05
N PRO A 155 6.62 -11.59 -12.97
CA PRO A 155 5.70 -12.11 -11.98
C PRO A 155 4.30 -12.30 -12.57
N HIS A 156 3.57 -13.29 -12.05
CA HIS A 156 2.20 -13.53 -12.49
C HIS A 156 1.31 -12.32 -12.16
N ALA A 157 0.73 -11.69 -13.18
CA ALA A 157 0.02 -10.42 -13.06
C ALA A 157 -1.09 -10.45 -11.97
N LEU A 158 -1.92 -11.50 -11.97
CA LEU A 158 -3.00 -11.63 -10.98
C LEU A 158 -2.47 -11.68 -9.54
N LEU A 159 -1.36 -12.40 -9.30
CA LEU A 159 -0.74 -12.45 -7.98
C LEU A 159 -0.14 -11.10 -7.58
N ALA A 160 0.51 -10.39 -8.52
CA ALA A 160 1.02 -9.05 -8.27
C ALA A 160 -0.09 -8.08 -7.85
N PHE A 161 -1.21 -8.06 -8.56
CA PHE A 161 -2.37 -7.25 -8.19
C PHE A 161 -2.97 -7.68 -6.85
N ALA A 162 -3.06 -8.98 -6.58
CA ALA A 162 -3.62 -9.50 -5.33
C ALA A 162 -2.75 -9.11 -4.12
N TRP A 163 -1.44 -9.28 -4.19
CA TRP A 163 -0.53 -8.91 -3.11
C TRP A 163 -0.46 -7.41 -2.87
N VAL A 164 -0.23 -6.61 -3.91
CA VAL A 164 -0.18 -5.14 -3.79
C VAL A 164 -1.52 -4.59 -3.34
N GLY A 165 -2.60 -5.01 -3.99
CA GLY A 165 -3.96 -4.62 -3.63
C GLY A 165 -4.32 -5.03 -2.20
N GLY A 166 -3.96 -6.25 -1.78
CA GLY A 166 -4.20 -6.76 -0.45
C GLY A 166 -3.50 -5.95 0.64
N VAL A 167 -2.20 -5.70 0.49
CA VAL A 167 -1.42 -4.87 1.43
C VAL A 167 -2.03 -3.47 1.56
N HIS A 168 -2.35 -2.82 0.45
CA HIS A 168 -2.93 -1.48 0.47
C HIS A 168 -4.37 -1.46 0.97
N ALA A 169 -5.20 -2.45 0.62
CA ALA A 169 -6.57 -2.55 1.09
C ALA A 169 -6.64 -2.76 2.61
N VAL A 170 -5.85 -3.69 3.15
CA VAL A 170 -5.79 -3.92 4.60
C VAL A 170 -5.29 -2.67 5.32
N SER A 171 -4.21 -2.06 4.84
CA SER A 171 -3.66 -0.84 5.42
C SER A 171 -4.62 0.33 5.37
N ALA A 172 -5.31 0.54 4.24
CA ALA A 172 -6.32 1.58 4.08
C ALA A 172 -7.55 1.33 4.95
N ALA A 173 -8.01 0.08 5.09
CA ALA A 173 -9.11 -0.27 5.98
C ALA A 173 -8.77 0.04 7.44
N ILE A 174 -7.57 -0.31 7.89
CA ILE A 174 -7.06 0.06 9.22
C ILE A 174 -7.03 1.59 9.36
N GLY A 175 -6.52 2.30 8.34
CA GLY A 175 -6.47 3.77 8.34
C GLY A 175 -7.84 4.41 8.44
N VAL A 176 -8.82 3.94 7.68
CA VAL A 176 -10.23 4.39 7.77
C VAL A 176 -10.79 4.10 9.16
N ALA A 177 -10.60 2.89 9.68
CA ALA A 177 -11.08 2.52 11.02
C ALA A 177 -10.48 3.42 12.11
N VAL A 178 -9.17 3.66 12.09
CA VAL A 178 -8.48 4.54 13.06
C VAL A 178 -8.93 6.00 12.89
N GLY A 179 -9.04 6.50 11.66
CA GLY A 179 -9.49 7.86 11.38
C GLY A 179 -10.92 8.10 11.84
N THR A 180 -11.84 7.18 11.53
CA THR A 180 -13.24 7.27 11.97
C THR A 180 -13.37 7.13 13.48
N TRP A 181 -12.59 6.27 14.13
CA TRP A 181 -12.57 6.11 15.59
C TRP A 181 -12.16 7.38 16.30
N ASN A 182 -11.20 8.11 15.74
CA ASN A 182 -10.71 9.37 16.29
C ASN A 182 -11.56 10.60 15.90
N SER A 183 -12.61 10.43 15.09
CA SER A 183 -13.50 11.52 14.72
C SER A 183 -14.28 12.04 15.93
N GLU A 184 -14.55 13.36 15.99
CA GLU A 184 -15.29 13.98 17.10
C GLU A 184 -16.67 13.33 17.32
N ALA A 185 -17.37 12.96 16.24
CA ALA A 185 -18.67 12.30 16.32
C ALA A 185 -18.60 10.92 17.00
N MET A 186 -17.54 10.14 16.74
CA MET A 186 -17.33 8.84 17.38
C MET A 186 -16.83 9.03 18.82
N VAL A 187 -15.97 10.01 19.02
CA VAL A 187 -15.48 10.41 20.36
C VAL A 187 -16.65 10.74 21.29
N ALA A 188 -17.63 11.51 20.81
CA ALA A 188 -18.80 11.90 21.60
C ALA A 188 -19.74 10.70 21.89
N ARG A 189 -19.77 9.69 21.03
CA ARG A 189 -20.64 8.50 21.17
C ARG A 189 -19.97 7.33 21.90
N SER A 190 -18.65 7.31 21.99
CA SER A 190 -17.93 6.18 22.58
C SER A 190 -17.93 6.25 24.10
N PRO A 191 -18.25 5.15 24.80
CA PRO A 191 -18.12 5.07 26.25
C PRO A 191 -16.70 5.37 26.70
N GLN A 192 -16.54 6.06 27.82
CA GLN A 192 -15.20 6.43 28.33
C GLN A 192 -14.28 5.22 28.55
N TRP A 193 -14.83 4.07 28.95
CA TRP A 193 -14.05 2.85 29.18
C TRP A 193 -13.41 2.33 27.87
N SER A 194 -14.12 2.38 26.73
CA SER A 194 -13.59 1.88 25.45
C SER A 194 -12.36 2.69 25.01
N ARG A 195 -12.36 3.99 25.27
CA ARG A 195 -11.23 4.89 24.99
C ARG A 195 -10.05 4.64 25.92
N ARG A 196 -10.34 4.34 27.19
CA ARG A 196 -9.29 4.00 28.18
C ARG A 196 -8.59 2.68 27.85
N VAL A 197 -9.24 1.77 27.15
CA VAL A 197 -8.68 0.46 26.76
C VAL A 197 -8.09 0.50 25.35
N VAL A 198 -8.87 0.91 24.35
CA VAL A 198 -8.46 0.80 22.93
C VAL A 198 -7.24 1.67 22.62
N THR A 199 -7.23 2.92 23.06
CA THR A 199 -6.12 3.84 22.74
C THR A 199 -4.76 3.36 23.29
N PRO A 200 -4.63 2.97 24.57
CA PRO A 200 -3.36 2.44 25.08
C PRO A 200 -3.02 1.08 24.47
N THR A 201 -4.00 0.20 24.20
CA THR A 201 -3.75 -1.09 23.56
C THR A 201 -3.18 -0.94 22.15
N VAL A 202 -3.76 -0.05 21.33
CA VAL A 202 -3.22 0.25 19.98
C VAL A 202 -1.83 0.88 20.08
N ARG A 203 -1.59 1.77 21.04
CA ARG A 203 -0.26 2.32 21.29
C ARG A 203 0.75 1.26 21.70
N ALA A 204 0.41 0.44 22.69
CA ALA A 204 1.28 -0.65 23.15
C ALA A 204 1.59 -1.64 22.00
N GLY A 205 0.56 -2.05 21.25
CA GLY A 205 0.74 -2.90 20.08
C GLY A 205 1.66 -2.28 19.03
N SER A 206 1.51 -0.99 18.74
CA SER A 206 2.39 -0.31 17.77
C SER A 206 3.83 -0.17 18.24
N VAL A 207 4.06 0.02 19.54
CA VAL A 207 5.41 0.04 20.14
C VAL A 207 6.06 -1.35 20.09
N LEU A 208 5.29 -2.39 20.41
CA LEU A 208 5.80 -3.77 20.32
C LEU A 208 6.19 -4.16 18.89
N VAL A 209 5.35 -3.84 17.90
CA VAL A 209 5.66 -4.09 16.49
C VAL A 209 6.88 -3.30 16.03
N ALA A 210 6.98 -2.02 16.39
CA ALA A 210 8.13 -1.19 16.05
C ALA A 210 9.41 -1.68 16.76
N GLY A 211 9.32 -2.04 18.04
CA GLY A 211 10.44 -2.57 18.82
C GLY A 211 10.96 -3.90 18.29
N SER A 212 10.07 -4.85 18.00
CA SER A 212 10.47 -6.13 17.39
C SER A 212 11.11 -5.94 16.02
N GLY A 213 10.57 -5.06 15.19
CA GLY A 213 11.16 -4.72 13.89
C GLY A 213 12.56 -4.10 14.02
N ALA A 214 12.77 -3.22 15.00
CA ALA A 214 14.08 -2.63 15.28
C ALA A 214 15.10 -3.67 15.75
N ILE A 215 14.68 -4.61 16.63
CA ILE A 215 15.54 -5.71 17.10
C ILE A 215 15.96 -6.61 15.93
N VAL A 216 15.01 -7.00 15.07
CA VAL A 216 15.33 -7.83 13.89
C VAL A 216 16.27 -7.09 12.95
N ALA A 217 16.03 -5.81 12.67
CA ALA A 217 16.94 -5.01 11.83
C ALA A 217 18.34 -4.90 12.44
N ALA A 218 18.45 -4.66 13.75
CA ALA A 218 19.73 -4.59 14.45
C ALA A 218 20.46 -5.95 14.42
N SER A 219 19.73 -7.05 14.61
CA SER A 219 20.30 -8.41 14.52
C SER A 219 20.83 -8.71 13.12
N MET A 220 20.11 -8.31 12.06
CA MET A 220 20.57 -8.47 10.68
C MET A 220 21.84 -7.68 10.41
N VAL A 221 21.92 -6.42 10.88
CA VAL A 221 23.13 -5.60 10.76
C VAL A 221 24.30 -6.22 11.55
N ALA A 222 24.05 -6.66 12.78
CA ALA A 222 25.09 -7.29 13.61
C ALA A 222 25.60 -8.63 13.03
N SER A 223 24.74 -9.36 12.30
CA SER A 223 25.10 -10.62 11.66
C SER A 223 25.58 -10.48 10.22
N TRP A 224 25.80 -9.24 9.75
CA TRP A 224 26.15 -8.97 8.34
C TRP A 224 27.39 -9.72 7.88
N SER A 225 28.45 -9.76 8.69
CA SER A 225 29.69 -10.48 8.39
C SER A 225 29.46 -12.00 8.23
N THR A 226 28.55 -12.57 9.02
CA THR A 226 28.18 -13.99 8.92
C THR A 226 27.40 -14.26 7.64
N MET A 227 26.47 -13.37 7.27
CA MET A 227 25.72 -13.47 6.02
C MET A 227 26.64 -13.32 4.81
N ASP A 228 27.58 -12.40 4.84
CA ASP A 228 28.55 -12.21 3.76
C ASP A 228 29.46 -13.43 3.59
N ALA A 229 29.91 -14.04 4.68
CA ALA A 229 30.67 -15.29 4.67
C ALA A 229 29.86 -16.47 4.08
N LEU A 230 28.59 -16.59 4.39
CA LEU A 230 27.69 -17.61 3.83
C LEU A 230 27.49 -17.43 2.31
N LEU A 231 27.24 -16.20 1.87
CA LEU A 231 27.11 -15.85 0.45
C LEU A 231 28.42 -16.10 -0.34
N ALA A 232 29.57 -15.82 0.26
CA ALA A 232 30.86 -16.13 -0.33
C ALA A 232 31.10 -17.65 -0.48
N THR A 233 30.59 -18.44 0.45
CA THR A 233 30.68 -19.91 0.41
C THR A 233 29.79 -20.48 -0.68
N GLU A 234 28.56 -19.98 -0.85
CA GLU A 234 27.66 -20.38 -1.92
C GLU A 234 28.20 -20.05 -3.31
N ARG A 235 28.83 -18.88 -3.49
CA ARG A 235 29.48 -18.52 -4.76
C ARG A 235 30.60 -19.48 -5.11
N LYS A 236 31.42 -19.90 -4.14
CA LYS A 236 32.49 -20.89 -4.36
C LYS A 236 31.92 -22.25 -4.76
N ASN A 237 30.85 -22.68 -4.11
CA ASN A 237 30.22 -23.95 -4.43
C ASN A 237 29.59 -23.93 -5.82
N ALA A 238 28.92 -22.83 -6.20
CA ALA A 238 28.35 -22.67 -7.53
C ALA A 238 29.43 -22.67 -8.64
N SER A 239 30.57 -22.02 -8.41
CA SER A 239 31.69 -22.05 -9.35
C SER A 239 32.37 -23.43 -9.48
N ALA A 240 32.41 -24.20 -8.40
CA ALA A 240 32.96 -25.56 -8.41
C ALA A 240 32.07 -26.59 -9.12
N VAL A 241 30.77 -26.35 -9.19
CA VAL A 241 29.81 -27.22 -9.93
C VAL A 241 29.77 -26.88 -11.42
N ALA A 242 30.19 -25.67 -11.80
CA ALA A 242 30.23 -25.21 -13.20
C ALA A 242 31.54 -25.51 -13.94
N SER A 243 32.55 -26.01 -13.23
CA SER A 243 33.86 -26.47 -13.77
C SER A 243 33.90 -27.98 -13.98
#